data_8e1b47e7ed0f11ff68b8f8ae7d22cbfe
#
_entry.id   8e1b47e7ed0f11ff68b8f8ae7d22cbfe
#
_cell.length_a   1.000
_cell.length_b   1.000
_cell.length_c   1.000
_cell.angle_alpha   90.00
_cell.angle_beta   90.00
_cell.angle_gamma   90.00
#
_symmetry.space_group_name_H-M   'P 1'
#
loop_
_entity.id
_entity.type
_entity.pdbx_description
1 polymer ?
#
loop_
_entity_poly.entity_id
_entity_poly.type
_entity_poly.pdbx_seq_one_letter_code
_entity_poly.pdbx_strand_id
1 'polypeptide(L)'
;MILRTLPAAALAALIALFAAAPVSAAVPVYGYQIVHTYPHDRKAFTEGLFYLNGYLYESTGPYPRSQIRKEDLATAKVLQSRDLAPSSLFGEGIVNWKTHLVQLTWQTQIGFVYDLATFKPLKRFTYPGEGWALTQNDHELVMSDGTPAIRFLNPDSLKETHRITVTLDGRPVERLNELEWVRGEILANVWMTNYIVRINPTTGVVAGVIDLTGLLPASDQSGVTDDVLNGIAYDAKTDRLFVTGKRWPKLFEIRLVKKSQTASFTGG
;
A
#
# COMPACT_ATOMS: atom_id res chain seq x y z
N MET A 1 32.70 -75.02 40.59
CA MET A 1 32.67 -73.66 41.08
C MET A 1 32.71 -72.79 39.81
N ILE A 2 31.54 -72.35 39.30
CA ILE A 2 31.38 -71.65 38.01
C ILE A 2 31.00 -70.23 38.35
N LEU A 3 31.89 -69.31 38.15
CA LEU A 3 31.62 -67.82 38.20
C LEU A 3 30.80 -67.40 37.00
N ARG A 4 29.62 -66.87 37.19
CA ARG A 4 28.83 -66.19 36.17
C ARG A 4 29.12 -64.68 36.22
N THR A 5 29.65 -64.15 35.14
CA THR A 5 29.83 -62.72 34.91
C THR A 5 28.50 -62.11 34.45
N LEU A 6 28.04 -61.02 35.06
CA LEU A 6 26.89 -60.21 34.66
C LEU A 6 27.35 -59.21 33.59
N PRO A 7 26.50 -58.91 32.57
CA PRO A 7 26.84 -57.89 31.59
C PRO A 7 26.49 -56.48 32.10
N ALA A 8 27.40 -55.54 31.87
CA ALA A 8 27.20 -54.11 32.14
C ALA A 8 26.18 -53.51 31.18
N ALA A 9 25.09 -52.94 31.74
CA ALA A 9 24.10 -52.19 30.99
C ALA A 9 24.67 -50.78 30.67
N ALA A 10 24.84 -50.49 29.38
CA ALA A 10 25.20 -49.15 28.90
C ALA A 10 23.97 -48.24 28.95
N LEU A 11 24.04 -47.22 29.79
CA LEU A 11 23.03 -46.15 29.88
C LEU A 11 23.30 -45.12 28.78
N ALA A 12 22.54 -45.14 27.67
CA ALA A 12 22.61 -44.12 26.61
C ALA A 12 21.83 -42.88 27.06
N ALA A 13 22.53 -41.81 27.39
CA ALA A 13 21.93 -40.50 27.66
C ALA A 13 21.47 -39.83 26.35
N LEU A 14 20.16 -39.72 26.16
CA LEU A 14 19.57 -38.96 25.06
C LEU A 14 19.66 -37.46 25.39
N ILE A 15 20.60 -36.74 24.77
CA ILE A 15 20.67 -35.30 24.86
C ILE A 15 19.63 -34.75 23.85
N ALA A 16 18.48 -34.29 24.35
CA ALA A 16 17.50 -33.57 23.55
C ALA A 16 18.05 -32.16 23.27
N LEU A 17 18.53 -31.91 22.03
CA LEU A 17 18.80 -30.56 21.55
C LEU A 17 17.46 -29.82 21.41
N PHE A 18 17.14 -28.99 22.37
CA PHE A 18 16.10 -27.97 22.19
C PHE A 18 16.67 -26.90 21.24
N ALA A 19 16.29 -26.96 19.97
CA ALA A 19 16.51 -25.85 19.06
C ALA A 19 15.66 -24.67 19.57
N ALA A 20 16.31 -23.64 20.10
CA ALA A 20 15.65 -22.39 20.43
C ALA A 20 15.02 -21.84 19.14
N ALA A 21 13.70 -21.67 19.13
CA ALA A 21 13.04 -20.98 18.03
C ALA A 21 13.67 -19.59 17.86
N PRO A 22 13.95 -19.14 16.64
CA PRO A 22 14.51 -17.81 16.42
C PRO A 22 13.53 -16.79 17.00
N VAL A 23 14.00 -16.00 17.95
CA VAL A 23 13.27 -14.81 18.43
C VAL A 23 13.15 -13.88 17.23
N SER A 24 11.95 -13.76 16.65
CA SER A 24 11.69 -12.80 15.61
C SER A 24 12.03 -11.41 16.16
N ALA A 25 12.96 -10.71 15.52
CA ALA A 25 13.26 -9.34 15.90
C ALA A 25 11.98 -8.50 15.69
N ALA A 26 11.57 -7.77 16.72
CA ALA A 26 10.35 -6.97 16.65
C ALA A 26 10.43 -5.97 15.49
N VAL A 27 9.33 -5.87 14.75
CA VAL A 27 9.24 -5.04 13.53
C VAL A 27 9.42 -3.56 13.89
N PRO A 28 10.35 -2.83 13.23
CA PRO A 28 10.63 -1.44 13.55
C PRO A 28 9.43 -0.53 13.25
N VAL A 29 9.19 0.42 14.16
CA VAL A 29 8.16 1.45 14.01
C VAL A 29 8.80 2.77 13.63
N TYR A 30 8.21 3.43 12.65
CA TYR A 30 8.57 4.76 12.21
C TYR A 30 7.44 5.72 12.55
N GLY A 31 7.81 6.90 13.04
CA GLY A 31 6.96 8.08 13.02
C GLY A 31 7.32 8.94 11.82
N TYR A 32 6.88 10.18 11.86
CA TYR A 32 7.07 11.13 10.78
C TYR A 32 7.58 12.48 11.30
N GLN A 33 8.22 13.20 10.39
CA GLN A 33 8.46 14.63 10.47
C GLN A 33 7.81 15.26 9.25
N ILE A 34 6.94 16.26 9.45
CA ILE A 34 6.37 17.02 8.34
C ILE A 34 7.47 17.92 7.77
N VAL A 35 7.76 17.75 6.48
CA VAL A 35 8.71 18.59 5.74
C VAL A 35 7.98 19.76 5.12
N HIS A 36 6.81 19.49 4.49
CA HIS A 36 5.96 20.49 3.91
C HIS A 36 4.49 20.07 3.97
N THR A 37 3.58 21.03 3.92
CA THR A 37 2.14 20.79 3.85
C THR A 37 1.59 21.51 2.62
N TYR A 38 0.97 20.76 1.74
CA TYR A 38 0.31 21.25 0.53
C TYR A 38 -1.20 21.26 0.71
N PRO A 39 -1.93 22.13 0.00
CA PRO A 39 -3.38 22.02 -0.07
C PRO A 39 -3.79 20.71 -0.74
N HIS A 40 -4.97 20.20 -0.41
CA HIS A 40 -5.61 19.07 -1.08
C HIS A 40 -7.13 19.30 -1.14
N ASP A 41 -7.80 18.75 -2.14
CA ASP A 41 -9.23 19.00 -2.37
C ASP A 41 -10.10 18.17 -1.39
N ARG A 42 -10.81 18.84 -0.47
CA ARG A 42 -11.77 18.19 0.44
C ARG A 42 -12.89 17.40 -0.26
N LYS A 43 -13.05 17.54 -1.55
CA LYS A 43 -14.01 16.75 -2.33
C LYS A 43 -13.39 15.50 -2.93
N ALA A 44 -12.07 15.39 -2.90
CA ALA A 44 -11.35 14.23 -3.41
C ALA A 44 -11.43 13.09 -2.39
N PHE A 45 -12.16 12.06 -2.74
CA PHE A 45 -12.17 10.80 -2.01
C PHE A 45 -11.08 9.91 -2.61
N THR A 46 -9.88 10.08 -2.12
CA THR A 46 -8.65 9.51 -2.68
C THR A 46 -8.64 8.00 -2.62
N GLU A 47 -8.60 7.34 -3.78
CA GLU A 47 -8.51 5.87 -3.90
C GLU A 47 -7.20 5.42 -4.56
N GLY A 48 -6.51 6.32 -5.23
CA GLY A 48 -5.19 6.05 -5.79
C GLY A 48 -4.45 7.35 -6.02
N LEU A 49 -3.15 7.34 -5.78
CA LEU A 49 -2.30 8.52 -5.86
C LEU A 49 -0.91 8.14 -6.40
N PHE A 50 -0.33 8.94 -7.27
CA PHE A 50 1.09 8.86 -7.58
C PHE A 50 1.65 10.23 -7.99
N TYR A 51 2.96 10.41 -7.83
CA TYR A 51 3.68 11.60 -8.27
C TYR A 51 4.44 11.33 -9.56
N LEU A 52 4.34 12.24 -10.52
CA LEU A 52 5.11 12.17 -11.76
C LEU A 52 5.46 13.56 -12.29
N ASN A 53 6.78 13.83 -12.43
CA ASN A 53 7.31 15.03 -13.09
C ASN A 53 6.71 16.36 -12.59
N GLY A 54 6.56 16.54 -11.29
CA GLY A 54 6.06 17.78 -10.67
C GLY A 54 4.55 17.80 -10.42
N TYR A 55 3.82 16.77 -10.81
CA TYR A 55 2.38 16.71 -10.72
C TYR A 55 1.94 15.50 -9.87
N LEU A 56 0.82 15.67 -9.19
CA LEU A 56 0.07 14.55 -8.62
C LEU A 56 -0.95 14.05 -9.65
N TYR A 57 -1.13 12.74 -9.64
CA TYR A 57 -2.20 12.08 -10.35
C TYR A 57 -3.04 11.35 -9.31
N GLU A 58 -4.33 11.59 -9.34
CA GLU A 58 -5.25 11.08 -8.34
C GLU A 58 -6.43 10.38 -9.00
N SER A 59 -6.82 9.24 -8.45
CA SER A 59 -8.10 8.59 -8.71
C SER A 59 -9.02 8.79 -7.52
N THR A 60 -10.24 9.24 -7.78
CA THR A 60 -11.25 9.46 -6.74
C THR A 60 -12.44 8.54 -6.94
N GLY A 61 -12.95 7.90 -5.82
CA GLY A 61 -14.33 7.49 -5.67
C GLY A 61 -15.17 8.73 -5.31
N PRO A 62 -16.42 8.66 -4.86
CA PRO A 62 -17.43 7.67 -5.08
C PRO A 62 -18.36 8.00 -6.26
N TYR A 63 -19.44 7.20 -6.39
CA TYR A 63 -20.50 7.49 -7.33
C TYR A 63 -21.14 8.87 -7.11
N PRO A 64 -21.63 9.53 -8.16
CA PRO A 64 -21.49 9.22 -9.59
C PRO A 64 -20.31 9.94 -10.25
N ARG A 65 -19.33 10.40 -9.47
CA ARG A 65 -18.29 11.34 -9.92
C ARG A 65 -16.88 10.81 -9.72
N SER A 66 -16.68 9.50 -9.84
CA SER A 66 -15.32 8.95 -9.89
C SER A 66 -14.54 9.57 -11.03
N GLN A 67 -13.31 10.00 -10.75
CA GLN A 67 -12.47 10.72 -11.71
C GLN A 67 -11.03 10.24 -11.64
N ILE A 68 -10.30 10.40 -12.75
CA ILE A 68 -8.85 10.53 -12.74
C ILE A 68 -8.50 12.01 -12.92
N ARG A 69 -7.48 12.47 -12.20
CA ARG A 69 -7.06 13.87 -12.17
C ARG A 69 -5.55 13.99 -12.31
N LYS A 70 -5.11 15.09 -12.92
CA LYS A 70 -3.74 15.59 -12.85
C LYS A 70 -3.76 16.94 -12.15
N GLU A 71 -2.96 17.08 -11.11
CA GLU A 71 -3.01 18.22 -10.22
C GLU A 71 -1.64 18.88 -10.07
N ASP A 72 -1.64 20.17 -9.91
CA ASP A 72 -0.46 20.94 -9.51
C ASP A 72 -0.19 20.70 -8.02
N LEU A 73 0.99 20.20 -7.69
CA LEU A 73 1.36 19.85 -6.32
C LEU A 73 1.26 21.04 -5.36
N ALA A 74 1.67 22.23 -5.80
CA ALA A 74 1.76 23.38 -4.89
C ALA A 74 0.39 23.99 -4.55
N THR A 75 -0.57 23.90 -5.46
CA THR A 75 -1.84 24.62 -5.38
C THR A 75 -3.06 23.70 -5.29
N ALA A 76 -2.90 22.40 -5.47
CA ALA A 76 -3.97 21.42 -5.67
C ALA A 76 -4.94 21.76 -6.82
N LYS A 77 -4.49 22.62 -7.74
CA LYS A 77 -5.31 22.96 -8.91
C LYS A 77 -5.40 21.76 -9.84
N VAL A 78 -6.62 21.34 -10.15
CA VAL A 78 -6.87 20.32 -11.16
C VAL A 78 -6.55 20.92 -12.53
N LEU A 79 -5.52 20.41 -13.19
CA LEU A 79 -5.06 20.86 -14.51
C LEU A 79 -5.75 20.08 -15.63
N GLN A 80 -6.09 18.82 -15.34
CA GLN A 80 -6.78 17.91 -16.25
C GLN A 80 -7.58 16.90 -15.44
N SER A 81 -8.76 16.55 -15.91
CA SER A 81 -9.57 15.51 -15.30
C SER A 81 -10.39 14.76 -16.33
N ARG A 82 -10.78 13.53 -15.94
CA ARG A 82 -11.72 12.72 -16.70
C ARG A 82 -12.63 11.96 -15.76
N ASP A 83 -13.94 12.08 -16.00
CA ASP A 83 -14.94 11.28 -15.32
C ASP A 83 -14.87 9.82 -15.78
N LEU A 84 -15.01 8.91 -14.83
CA LEU A 84 -15.15 7.49 -15.12
C LEU A 84 -16.52 7.20 -15.69
N ALA A 85 -16.58 6.45 -16.79
CA ALA A 85 -17.82 6.13 -17.47
C ALA A 85 -18.00 4.61 -17.64
N PRO A 86 -19.23 4.10 -17.38
CA PRO A 86 -20.42 4.81 -16.89
C PRO A 86 -20.28 5.27 -15.44
N SER A 87 -21.09 6.24 -15.04
CA SER A 87 -21.08 6.84 -13.67
C SER A 87 -21.46 5.87 -12.56
N SER A 88 -21.88 4.66 -12.90
CA SER A 88 -22.12 3.55 -11.96
C SER A 88 -20.85 2.80 -11.56
N LEU A 89 -19.69 3.19 -12.07
CA LEU A 89 -18.40 2.61 -11.67
C LEU A 89 -17.79 3.42 -10.53
N PHE A 90 -17.19 2.72 -9.58
CA PHE A 90 -16.40 3.32 -8.50
C PHE A 90 -14.93 3.23 -8.88
N GLY A 91 -14.27 4.38 -9.06
CA GLY A 91 -12.85 4.46 -9.39
C GLY A 91 -11.99 4.14 -8.18
N GLU A 92 -10.97 3.37 -8.40
CA GLU A 92 -10.01 2.89 -7.42
C GLU A 92 -8.58 3.23 -7.85
N GLY A 93 -7.60 2.45 -7.41
CA GLY A 93 -6.19 2.71 -7.64
C GLY A 93 -5.80 3.03 -9.07
N ILE A 94 -4.81 3.89 -9.20
CA ILE A 94 -4.19 4.27 -10.48
C ILE A 94 -2.68 4.15 -10.43
N VAL A 95 -2.09 3.93 -11.60
CA VAL A 95 -0.64 3.97 -11.77
C VAL A 95 -0.28 4.37 -13.20
N ASN A 96 0.87 5.02 -13.39
CA ASN A 96 1.42 5.18 -14.72
C ASN A 96 2.22 3.95 -15.13
N TRP A 97 2.16 3.61 -16.42
CA TRP A 97 3.07 2.66 -17.06
C TRP A 97 3.54 3.22 -18.39
N LYS A 98 4.77 3.65 -18.45
CA LYS A 98 5.30 4.36 -19.63
C LYS A 98 4.41 5.56 -20.00
N THR A 99 3.79 5.54 -21.17
CA THR A 99 2.87 6.55 -21.67
C THR A 99 1.39 6.28 -21.35
N HIS A 100 1.11 5.29 -20.56
CA HIS A 100 -0.24 4.90 -20.17
C HIS A 100 -0.52 5.21 -18.70
N LEU A 101 -1.79 5.37 -18.39
CA LEU A 101 -2.34 5.38 -17.04
C LEU A 101 -3.31 4.20 -16.93
N VAL A 102 -3.13 3.37 -15.91
CA VAL A 102 -3.99 2.24 -15.60
C VAL A 102 -4.84 2.57 -14.39
N GLN A 103 -6.15 2.29 -14.44
CA GLN A 103 -7.10 2.53 -13.36
C GLN A 103 -7.90 1.26 -13.09
N LEU A 104 -8.12 0.96 -11.82
CA LEU A 104 -9.04 -0.08 -11.35
C LEU A 104 -10.42 0.49 -11.02
N THR A 105 -11.37 -0.41 -10.82
CA THR A 105 -12.68 -0.15 -10.21
C THR A 105 -12.92 -1.13 -9.08
N TRP A 106 -13.68 -0.73 -8.08
CA TRP A 106 -13.86 -1.51 -6.85
C TRP A 106 -14.35 -2.93 -7.10
N GLN A 107 -15.64 -3.15 -7.30
CA GLN A 107 -16.26 -4.48 -7.33
C GLN A 107 -16.64 -4.96 -8.74
N THR A 108 -16.56 -4.08 -9.72
CA THR A 108 -17.02 -4.40 -11.08
C THR A 108 -16.03 -5.25 -11.88
N GLN A 109 -14.82 -5.50 -11.33
CA GLN A 109 -13.77 -6.31 -11.95
C GLN A 109 -13.32 -5.78 -13.33
N ILE A 110 -13.46 -4.48 -13.52
CA ILE A 110 -13.11 -3.79 -14.77
C ILE A 110 -11.98 -2.82 -14.47
N GLY A 111 -10.98 -2.81 -15.33
CA GLY A 111 -9.95 -1.79 -15.35
C GLY A 111 -9.91 -1.06 -16.67
N PHE A 112 -9.28 0.09 -16.67
CA PHE A 112 -9.12 0.95 -17.83
C PHE A 112 -7.66 1.29 -18.06
N VAL A 113 -7.30 1.44 -19.32
CA VAL A 113 -6.02 2.01 -19.73
C VAL A 113 -6.31 3.28 -20.50
N TYR A 114 -5.64 4.34 -20.15
CA TYR A 114 -5.72 5.65 -20.80
C TYR A 114 -4.35 6.05 -21.34
N ASP A 115 -4.35 6.92 -22.34
CA ASP A 115 -3.17 7.70 -22.68
C ASP A 115 -2.88 8.69 -21.54
N LEU A 116 -1.66 8.64 -20.99
CA LEU A 116 -1.28 9.42 -19.81
C LEU A 116 -1.32 10.93 -20.03
N ALA A 117 -1.03 11.40 -21.26
CA ALA A 117 -0.97 12.82 -21.56
C ALA A 117 -2.37 13.44 -21.75
N THR A 118 -3.30 12.67 -22.32
CA THR A 118 -4.61 13.19 -22.75
C THR A 118 -5.78 12.64 -21.96
N PHE A 119 -5.57 11.60 -21.13
CA PHE A 119 -6.59 10.81 -20.46
C PHE A 119 -7.62 10.17 -21.42
N LYS A 120 -7.27 10.07 -22.71
CA LYS A 120 -8.11 9.38 -23.69
C LYS A 120 -8.13 7.88 -23.36
N PRO A 121 -9.33 7.23 -23.27
CA PRO A 121 -9.40 5.80 -23.03
C PRO A 121 -8.86 5.03 -24.24
N LEU A 122 -8.03 4.04 -23.98
CA LEU A 122 -7.39 3.19 -24.96
C LEU A 122 -7.98 1.78 -24.99
N LYS A 123 -8.13 1.16 -23.79
CA LYS A 123 -8.73 -0.17 -23.67
C LYS A 123 -9.35 -0.38 -22.30
N ARG A 124 -10.20 -1.39 -22.21
CA ARG A 124 -10.70 -2.00 -20.97
C ARG A 124 -10.04 -3.35 -20.78
N PHE A 125 -9.90 -3.77 -19.53
CA PHE A 125 -9.48 -5.12 -19.17
C PHE A 125 -10.31 -5.62 -17.99
N THR A 126 -10.18 -6.89 -17.65
CA THR A 126 -10.88 -7.48 -16.51
C THR A 126 -9.88 -8.21 -15.61
N TYR A 127 -10.22 -8.29 -14.34
CA TYR A 127 -9.48 -9.02 -13.31
C TYR A 127 -10.47 -9.66 -12.33
N PRO A 128 -10.14 -10.77 -11.68
CA PRO A 128 -11.01 -11.40 -10.69
C PRO A 128 -10.92 -10.69 -9.33
N GLY A 129 -12.02 -10.67 -8.58
CA GLY A 129 -12.08 -10.07 -7.25
C GLY A 129 -12.25 -8.56 -7.27
N GLU A 130 -11.99 -7.92 -6.15
CA GLU A 130 -11.98 -6.46 -6.02
C GLU A 130 -10.65 -5.88 -6.51
N GLY A 131 -10.64 -4.59 -6.82
CA GLY A 131 -9.44 -3.84 -7.11
C GLY A 131 -9.40 -2.60 -6.23
N TRP A 132 -8.36 -2.45 -5.41
CA TRP A 132 -8.25 -1.33 -4.46
C TRP A 132 -7.14 -0.35 -4.85
N ALA A 133 -5.90 -0.80 -5.02
CA ALA A 133 -4.82 0.09 -5.40
C ALA A 133 -3.88 -0.50 -6.44
N LEU A 134 -3.08 0.38 -7.04
CA LEU A 134 -2.02 0.05 -7.98
C LEU A 134 -0.76 0.87 -7.69
N THR A 135 0.39 0.21 -7.79
CA THR A 135 1.70 0.84 -7.99
C THR A 135 2.52 0.02 -8.99
N GLN A 136 3.80 0.33 -9.20
CA GLN A 136 4.66 -0.39 -10.15
C GLN A 136 6.13 -0.35 -9.73
N ASN A 137 6.91 -1.32 -10.19
CA ASN A 137 8.33 -1.49 -9.86
C ASN A 137 9.26 -1.44 -11.07
N ASP A 138 8.88 -0.73 -12.16
CA ASP A 138 9.53 -0.67 -13.47
C ASP A 138 9.49 -1.99 -14.29
N HIS A 139 9.00 -3.09 -13.71
CA HIS A 139 8.88 -4.40 -14.36
C HIS A 139 7.45 -4.91 -14.38
N GLU A 140 6.71 -4.70 -13.31
CA GLU A 140 5.36 -5.20 -13.09
C GLU A 140 4.48 -4.13 -12.45
N LEU A 141 3.16 -4.26 -12.67
CA LEU A 141 2.19 -3.55 -11.86
C LEU A 141 1.92 -4.36 -10.58
N VAL A 142 1.70 -3.65 -9.49
CA VAL A 142 1.46 -4.23 -8.16
C VAL A 142 0.09 -3.79 -7.69
N MET A 143 -0.77 -4.73 -7.31
CA MET A 143 -2.19 -4.51 -7.02
C MET A 143 -2.59 -5.04 -5.65
N SER A 144 -3.37 -4.26 -4.90
CA SER A 144 -4.09 -4.69 -3.70
C SER A 144 -5.57 -4.92 -3.99
N ASP A 145 -6.24 -5.67 -3.12
CA ASP A 145 -7.67 -5.99 -3.19
C ASP A 145 -8.35 -6.06 -1.81
N GLY A 146 -7.72 -5.44 -0.80
CA GLY A 146 -8.22 -5.44 0.58
C GLY A 146 -7.91 -6.69 1.38
N THR A 147 -7.44 -7.76 0.74
CA THR A 147 -6.98 -8.99 1.36
C THR A 147 -5.49 -8.90 1.72
N PRO A 148 -4.91 -9.90 2.41
CA PRO A 148 -3.46 -9.96 2.62
C PRO A 148 -2.65 -10.21 1.35
N ALA A 149 -3.30 -10.49 0.23
CA ALA A 149 -2.62 -10.76 -1.03
C ALA A 149 -2.21 -9.46 -1.73
N ILE A 150 -0.96 -9.34 -2.12
CA ILE A 150 -0.49 -8.38 -3.11
C ILE A 150 -0.23 -9.14 -4.40
N ARG A 151 -0.83 -8.68 -5.48
CA ARG A 151 -0.84 -9.33 -6.80
C ARG A 151 0.11 -8.57 -7.73
N PHE A 152 0.91 -9.30 -8.49
CA PHE A 152 1.79 -8.74 -9.50
C PHE A 152 1.22 -9.03 -10.88
N LEU A 153 1.13 -8.00 -11.72
CA LEU A 153 0.53 -8.10 -13.04
C LEU A 153 1.58 -7.79 -14.10
N ASN A 154 1.56 -8.58 -15.18
CA ASN A 154 2.30 -8.22 -16.38
C ASN A 154 1.71 -6.95 -16.99
N PRO A 155 2.49 -5.89 -17.21
CA PRO A 155 1.97 -4.57 -17.60
C PRO A 155 1.39 -4.51 -19.01
N ASP A 156 1.78 -5.42 -19.92
CA ASP A 156 1.29 -5.45 -21.29
C ASP A 156 -0.03 -6.22 -21.39
N SER A 157 -0.10 -7.40 -20.75
CA SER A 157 -1.30 -8.24 -20.76
C SER A 157 -2.30 -7.87 -19.67
N LEU A 158 -1.87 -7.20 -18.60
CA LEU A 158 -2.63 -6.87 -17.39
C LEU A 158 -3.16 -8.12 -16.65
N LYS A 159 -2.52 -9.25 -16.88
CA LYS A 159 -2.82 -10.51 -16.20
C LYS A 159 -1.88 -10.71 -15.02
N GLU A 160 -2.41 -11.29 -13.96
CA GLU A 160 -1.63 -11.69 -12.81
C GLU A 160 -0.56 -12.72 -13.20
N THR A 161 0.67 -12.49 -12.74
CA THR A 161 1.82 -13.38 -12.91
C THR A 161 2.06 -14.20 -11.67
N HIS A 162 1.98 -13.55 -10.50
CA HIS A 162 2.17 -14.16 -9.19
C HIS A 162 1.56 -13.27 -8.10
N ARG A 163 1.58 -13.74 -6.87
CA ARG A 163 1.18 -12.98 -5.68
C ARG A 163 2.00 -13.36 -4.47
N ILE A 164 2.05 -12.47 -3.50
CA ILE A 164 2.61 -12.72 -2.19
C ILE A 164 1.52 -12.55 -1.14
N THR A 165 1.68 -13.20 0.03
CA THR A 165 0.82 -12.96 1.19
C THR A 165 1.56 -12.08 2.18
N VAL A 166 0.99 -10.94 2.53
CA VAL A 166 1.58 -10.00 3.48
C VAL A 166 1.36 -10.49 4.90
N THR A 167 2.44 -10.56 5.67
CA THR A 167 2.40 -10.99 7.07
C THR A 167 3.19 -10.07 7.98
N LEU A 168 2.67 -9.86 9.18
CA LEU A 168 3.33 -9.20 10.30
C LEU A 168 3.41 -10.19 11.47
N ASP A 169 4.62 -10.51 11.91
CA ASP A 169 4.87 -11.52 12.95
C ASP A 169 4.16 -12.87 12.66
N GLY A 170 4.18 -13.28 11.38
CA GLY A 170 3.55 -14.52 10.90
C GLY A 170 2.03 -14.47 10.77
N ARG A 171 1.38 -13.35 11.07
CA ARG A 171 -0.07 -13.17 10.92
C ARG A 171 -0.37 -12.40 9.65
N PRO A 172 -1.39 -12.80 8.86
CA PRO A 172 -1.81 -12.04 7.68
C PRO A 172 -2.21 -10.60 8.02
N VAL A 173 -1.88 -9.65 7.14
CA VAL A 173 -2.28 -8.25 7.26
C VAL A 173 -3.44 -8.00 6.30
N GLU A 174 -4.62 -7.83 6.85
CA GLU A 174 -5.83 -7.51 6.12
C GLU A 174 -5.95 -6.01 5.78
N ARG A 175 -6.88 -5.68 4.87
CA ARG A 175 -7.25 -4.32 4.51
C ARG A 175 -6.11 -3.52 3.89
N LEU A 176 -5.23 -4.19 3.14
CA LEU A 176 -4.21 -3.50 2.35
C LEU A 176 -4.90 -2.69 1.25
N ASN A 177 -4.70 -1.37 1.28
CA ASN A 177 -5.37 -0.44 0.38
C ASN A 177 -4.36 0.26 -0.51
N GLU A 178 -4.29 1.58 -0.48
CA GLU A 178 -3.47 2.35 -1.37
C GLU A 178 -1.99 1.99 -1.25
N LEU A 179 -1.31 1.89 -2.40
CA LEU A 179 0.03 1.33 -2.56
C LEU A 179 0.98 2.30 -3.23
N GLU A 180 2.24 2.30 -2.76
CA GLU A 180 3.33 2.97 -3.47
C GLU A 180 4.63 2.18 -3.42
N TRP A 181 5.37 2.17 -4.53
CA TRP A 181 6.70 1.55 -4.60
C TRP A 181 7.77 2.55 -4.18
N VAL A 182 8.42 2.29 -3.05
CA VAL A 182 9.41 3.20 -2.46
C VAL A 182 10.71 2.47 -2.17
N ARG A 183 11.79 2.80 -2.88
CA ARG A 183 13.13 2.26 -2.62
C ARG A 183 13.22 0.73 -2.55
N GLY A 184 12.47 0.05 -3.40
CA GLY A 184 12.49 -1.42 -3.46
C GLY A 184 11.55 -2.10 -2.46
N GLU A 185 10.71 -1.35 -1.77
CA GLU A 185 9.66 -1.85 -0.87
C GLU A 185 8.28 -1.41 -1.37
N ILE A 186 7.25 -2.15 -0.99
CA ILE A 186 5.87 -1.73 -1.16
C ILE A 186 5.42 -1.05 0.13
N LEU A 187 4.99 0.19 0.04
CA LEU A 187 4.26 0.86 1.10
C LEU A 187 2.76 0.65 0.87
N ALA A 188 2.03 0.23 1.89
CA ALA A 188 0.58 -0.01 1.80
C ALA A 188 -0.16 0.65 2.96
N ASN A 189 -1.18 1.44 2.66
CA ASN A 189 -2.14 1.88 3.66
C ASN A 189 -2.88 0.65 4.23
N VAL A 190 -3.05 0.59 5.55
CA VAL A 190 -3.96 -0.35 6.19
C VAL A 190 -5.27 0.39 6.45
N TRP A 191 -6.29 0.12 5.63
CA TRP A 191 -7.55 0.85 5.64
C TRP A 191 -8.23 0.87 7.02
N MET A 192 -8.86 1.99 7.37
CA MET A 192 -9.46 2.29 8.68
C MET A 192 -8.44 2.43 9.82
N THR A 193 -7.16 2.63 9.50
CA THR A 193 -6.11 2.89 10.49
C THR A 193 -5.28 4.12 10.11
N ASN A 194 -4.39 4.54 11.00
CA ASN A 194 -3.38 5.57 10.72
C ASN A 194 -2.01 4.95 10.37
N TYR A 195 -1.99 3.71 9.88
CA TYR A 195 -0.76 2.98 9.63
C TYR A 195 -0.53 2.73 8.15
N ILE A 196 0.73 2.79 7.77
CA ILE A 196 1.26 2.28 6.51
C ILE A 196 2.24 1.17 6.85
N VAL A 197 2.14 0.03 6.20
CA VAL A 197 3.11 -1.07 6.33
C VAL A 197 4.12 -1.00 5.20
N ARG A 198 5.39 -1.26 5.54
CA ARG A 198 6.50 -1.42 4.61
C ARG A 198 6.68 -2.92 4.35
N ILE A 199 6.50 -3.35 3.14
CA ILE A 199 6.43 -4.76 2.77
C ILE A 199 7.64 -5.13 1.91
N ASN A 200 8.31 -6.21 2.28
CA ASN A 200 9.32 -6.82 1.40
C ASN A 200 8.59 -7.50 0.21
N PRO A 201 8.83 -7.07 -1.04
CA PRO A 201 8.07 -7.54 -2.19
C PRO A 201 8.37 -8.99 -2.59
N THR A 202 9.48 -9.56 -2.11
CA THR A 202 9.84 -10.95 -2.41
C THR A 202 9.20 -11.93 -1.42
N THR A 203 9.15 -11.55 -0.13
CA THR A 203 8.72 -12.46 0.93
C THR A 203 7.32 -12.19 1.46
N GLY A 204 6.76 -11.00 1.22
CA GLY A 204 5.52 -10.54 1.83
C GLY A 204 5.65 -10.15 3.30
N VAL A 205 6.84 -10.27 3.89
CA VAL A 205 7.03 -9.94 5.31
C VAL A 205 7.06 -8.42 5.49
N VAL A 206 6.33 -7.92 6.48
CA VAL A 206 6.37 -6.52 6.87
C VAL A 206 7.73 -6.19 7.47
N ALA A 207 8.47 -5.30 6.81
CA ALA A 207 9.80 -4.84 7.21
C ALA A 207 9.75 -3.63 8.17
N GLY A 208 8.59 -2.99 8.32
CA GLY A 208 8.38 -1.86 9.21
C GLY A 208 6.95 -1.35 9.18
N VAL A 209 6.59 -0.60 10.21
CA VAL A 209 5.28 0.07 10.31
C VAL A 209 5.51 1.56 10.43
N ILE A 210 4.78 2.35 9.65
CA ILE A 210 4.77 3.81 9.72
C ILE A 210 3.49 4.22 10.45
N ASP A 211 3.65 4.83 11.61
CA ASP A 211 2.55 5.33 12.44
C ASP A 211 2.36 6.83 12.18
N LEU A 212 1.28 7.16 11.49
CA LEU A 212 0.88 8.51 11.12
C LEU A 212 -0.23 9.06 12.03
N THR A 213 -0.43 8.46 13.20
CA THR A 213 -1.40 8.95 14.20
C THR A 213 -1.13 10.42 14.52
N GLY A 214 -2.16 11.27 14.39
CA GLY A 214 -2.08 12.70 14.63
C GLY A 214 -1.54 13.54 13.47
N LEU A 215 -1.25 12.94 12.30
CA LEU A 215 -0.79 13.67 11.12
C LEU A 215 -1.83 14.70 10.65
N LEU A 216 -3.09 14.29 10.51
CA LEU A 216 -4.19 15.24 10.26
C LEU A 216 -4.64 15.85 11.58
N PRO A 217 -4.51 17.19 11.76
CA PRO A 217 -5.00 17.87 12.95
C PRO A 217 -6.50 17.66 13.18
N ALA A 218 -6.94 17.59 14.43
CA ALA A 218 -8.35 17.40 14.77
C ALA A 218 -9.28 18.47 14.17
N SER A 219 -8.79 19.70 14.02
CA SER A 219 -9.52 20.80 13.36
C SER A 219 -9.81 20.57 11.88
N ASP A 220 -9.06 19.69 11.22
CA ASP A 220 -9.19 19.40 9.81
C ASP A 220 -9.99 18.12 9.53
N GLN A 221 -10.28 17.34 10.57
CA GLN A 221 -11.09 16.13 10.46
C GLN A 221 -12.53 16.47 10.16
N SER A 222 -13.14 15.72 9.25
CA SER A 222 -14.54 15.92 8.85
C SER A 222 -15.55 15.35 9.84
N GLY A 223 -15.12 14.42 10.69
CA GLY A 223 -16.00 13.59 11.53
C GLY A 223 -16.70 12.46 10.78
N VAL A 224 -16.46 12.30 9.50
CA VAL A 224 -16.97 11.17 8.71
C VAL A 224 -16.03 9.98 8.87
N THR A 225 -16.58 8.82 9.22
CA THR A 225 -15.80 7.63 9.58
C THR A 225 -14.87 7.14 8.48
N ASP A 226 -15.25 7.31 7.21
CA ASP A 226 -14.49 6.83 6.05
C ASP A 226 -13.51 7.89 5.47
N ASP A 227 -13.41 9.06 6.10
CA ASP A 227 -12.44 10.09 5.72
C ASP A 227 -11.08 9.80 6.35
N VAL A 228 -10.52 8.65 6.01
CA VAL A 228 -9.32 8.06 6.61
C VAL A 228 -8.06 8.34 5.79
N LEU A 229 -6.91 8.07 6.40
CA LEU A 229 -5.62 8.02 5.72
C LEU A 229 -5.71 7.05 4.53
N ASN A 230 -5.48 7.57 3.33
CA ASN A 230 -5.39 6.80 2.09
C ASN A 230 -4.78 7.66 0.98
N GLY A 231 -3.69 7.21 0.40
CA GLY A 231 -2.94 7.92 -0.64
C GLY A 231 -1.49 8.12 -0.25
N ILE A 232 -0.60 7.50 -1.02
CA ILE A 232 0.85 7.59 -0.90
C ILE A 232 1.38 7.95 -2.29
N ALA A 233 2.31 8.88 -2.36
CA ALA A 233 3.01 9.19 -3.61
C ALA A 233 4.50 9.39 -3.33
N TYR A 234 5.35 9.02 -4.27
CA TYR A 234 6.78 9.11 -4.09
C TYR A 234 7.49 9.74 -5.29
N ASP A 235 8.28 10.76 -5.03
CA ASP A 235 9.21 11.31 -6.01
C ASP A 235 10.56 10.65 -5.86
N ALA A 236 10.80 9.59 -6.63
CA ALA A 236 12.05 8.83 -6.60
C ALA A 236 13.28 9.66 -7.00
N LYS A 237 13.09 10.76 -7.77
CA LYS A 237 14.20 11.60 -8.24
C LYS A 237 14.76 12.48 -7.12
N THR A 238 13.91 12.98 -6.24
CA THR A 238 14.30 13.90 -5.14
C THR A 238 14.06 13.30 -3.76
N ASP A 239 13.62 12.04 -3.71
CA ASP A 239 13.42 11.26 -2.48
C ASP A 239 12.39 11.89 -1.55
N ARG A 240 11.24 12.32 -2.10
CA ARG A 240 10.15 12.92 -1.34
C ARG A 240 8.97 11.97 -1.24
N LEU A 241 8.49 11.76 -0.02
CA LEU A 241 7.34 10.93 0.28
C LEU A 241 6.15 11.82 0.65
N PHE A 242 5.03 11.61 -0.03
CA PHE A 242 3.79 12.35 0.19
C PHE A 242 2.71 11.41 0.68
N VAL A 243 1.86 11.89 1.60
CA VAL A 243 0.72 11.15 2.12
C VAL A 243 -0.48 12.08 2.29
N THR A 244 -1.66 11.54 2.04
CA THR A 244 -2.94 12.23 2.23
C THR A 244 -4.01 11.26 2.73
N GLY A 245 -5.28 11.65 2.65
CA GLY A 245 -6.42 10.81 3.00
C GLY A 245 -7.67 11.22 2.24
N LYS A 246 -8.66 10.35 2.32
CA LYS A 246 -9.99 10.55 1.71
C LYS A 246 -10.61 11.83 2.27
N ARG A 247 -10.87 12.81 1.39
CA ARG A 247 -11.39 14.14 1.71
C ARG A 247 -10.56 14.95 2.71
N TRP A 248 -9.28 14.65 2.86
CA TRP A 248 -8.39 15.48 3.65
C TRP A 248 -8.14 16.81 2.94
N PRO A 249 -8.04 17.93 3.67
CA PRO A 249 -7.73 19.23 3.07
C PRO A 249 -6.25 19.44 2.81
N LYS A 250 -5.41 18.46 3.16
CA LYS A 250 -3.96 18.57 3.16
C LYS A 250 -3.31 17.32 2.62
N LEU A 251 -2.27 17.54 1.84
CA LEU A 251 -1.27 16.53 1.49
C LEU A 251 0.01 16.90 2.25
N PHE A 252 0.64 15.91 2.85
CA PHE A 252 1.84 16.10 3.65
C PHE A 252 3.06 15.48 2.97
N GLU A 253 4.12 16.27 2.77
CA GLU A 253 5.44 15.74 2.51
C GLU A 253 6.07 15.39 3.85
N ILE A 254 6.47 14.13 4.01
CA ILE A 254 6.99 13.61 5.27
C ILE A 254 8.37 12.99 5.12
N ARG A 255 9.12 12.99 6.20
CA ARG A 255 10.32 12.18 6.39
C ARG A 255 10.08 11.17 7.49
N LEU A 256 10.46 9.93 7.26
CA LEU A 256 10.33 8.88 8.27
C LEU A 256 11.40 9.03 9.35
N VAL A 257 10.97 8.90 10.60
CA VAL A 257 11.83 8.95 11.79
C VAL A 257 11.64 7.64 12.56
N LYS A 258 12.71 6.88 12.75
CA LYS A 258 12.63 5.63 13.51
C LYS A 258 12.27 5.92 14.96
N LYS A 259 11.23 5.26 15.48
CA LYS A 259 10.86 5.34 16.90
C LYS A 259 11.73 4.38 17.73
N SER A 260 12.00 4.74 18.98
CA SER A 260 12.77 3.90 19.89
C SER A 260 12.01 2.67 20.42
N GLN A 261 10.71 2.56 20.13
CA GLN A 261 9.85 1.47 20.56
C GLN A 261 9.50 0.55 19.40
N THR A 262 9.40 -0.74 19.71
CA THR A 262 8.84 -1.79 18.86
C THR A 262 7.33 -1.83 19.04
N ALA A 263 6.56 -1.88 17.94
CA ALA A 263 5.11 -2.03 18.04
C ALA A 263 4.76 -3.45 18.46
N SER A 264 3.92 -3.57 19.49
CA SER A 264 3.04 -4.72 19.63
C SER A 264 1.71 -4.36 18.94
N PHE A 265 1.46 -4.95 17.79
CA PHE A 265 0.17 -4.81 17.12
C PHE A 265 -0.84 -5.71 17.86
N THR A 266 -1.70 -5.11 18.67
CA THR A 266 -2.94 -5.76 19.10
C THR A 266 -3.94 -5.51 18.00
N GLY A 267 -4.14 -6.51 17.13
CA GLY A 267 -5.16 -6.46 16.10
C GLY A 267 -6.54 -6.35 16.74
N GLY A 268 -7.28 -5.30 16.35
CA GLY A 268 -8.70 -5.14 16.63
C GLY A 268 -9.53 -5.75 15.51
#